data_17402bb84f61d2463b3d7ad471b4959b
#
_entry.id   17402bb84f61d2463b3d7ad471b4959b
#
_cell.length_a   1.000
_cell.length_b   1.000
_cell.length_c   1.000
_cell.angle_alpha   90.00
_cell.angle_beta   90.00
_cell.angle_gamma   90.00
#
_symmetry.space_group_name_H-M   'P 1'
#
loop_
_entity.id
_entity.type
_entity.pdbx_description
1 polymer ?
#
loop_
_entity_poly.entity_id
_entity_poly.type
_entity_poly.pdbx_seq_one_letter_code
_entity_poly.pdbx_strand_id
1 'polypeptide(L)'
;MDAIGAIDRLEIEAGGFTFTGRACGPHDGRKILLLHGFPQTSWAWRDELWALGRAGYRAIAPDQRGYCIGARPAEVGDYATEHLLDDVVALADSMEMETFDLVGHDWGGMLAWIVASRHPGRVRTLTVVSTPHPLALHEALRGADPTQAAYGASMDAFRTPEVPERLLLGADGGGAGLATLLAETGLDDEDARMYVAALTEPGALTAALNWYRAMDGSALTGLLPICVPTLYVWSTGDAAFGWAAAQNTAECVQGPYTFEVLDNVSHWIPEMAPVELSSLLIRHLKAH
;
A
#
# COMPACT_ATOMS: atom_id res chain seq x y z
N MET A 1 10.19 -24.04 20.07
CA MET A 1 10.88 -22.74 19.88
C MET A 1 10.60 -22.36 18.45
N ASP A 2 9.56 -21.57 18.24
CA ASP A 2 9.25 -21.04 16.91
C ASP A 2 10.43 -20.15 16.49
N ALA A 3 10.89 -20.35 15.26
CA ALA A 3 12.05 -19.63 14.75
C ALA A 3 11.67 -18.14 14.63
N ILE A 4 12.04 -17.34 15.63
CA ILE A 4 11.85 -15.89 15.61
C ILE A 4 12.57 -15.36 14.33
N GLY A 5 11.80 -14.96 13.32
CA GLY A 5 12.32 -14.37 12.08
C GLY A 5 12.04 -15.15 10.79
N ALA A 6 11.34 -16.29 10.81
CA ALA A 6 10.83 -16.89 9.59
C ALA A 6 9.60 -16.09 9.10
N ILE A 7 9.52 -15.85 7.79
CA ILE A 7 8.33 -15.27 7.16
C ILE A 7 7.43 -16.42 6.73
N ASP A 8 6.26 -16.49 7.36
CA ASP A 8 5.23 -17.48 7.05
C ASP A 8 4.39 -17.03 5.85
N ARG A 9 3.92 -17.96 5.04
CA ARG A 9 2.83 -17.73 4.09
C ARG A 9 1.50 -17.97 4.79
N LEU A 10 0.52 -17.12 4.51
CA LEU A 10 -0.82 -17.19 5.09
C LEU A 10 -1.88 -17.35 4.01
N GLU A 11 -2.95 -18.04 4.38
CA GLU A 11 -4.27 -17.95 3.74
C GLU A 11 -5.25 -17.40 4.78
N ILE A 12 -6.02 -16.39 4.41
CA ILE A 12 -6.89 -15.64 5.31
C ILE A 12 -8.27 -15.58 4.69
N GLU A 13 -9.24 -16.23 5.33
CA GLU A 13 -10.65 -16.15 4.93
C GLU A 13 -11.26 -14.86 5.48
N ALA A 14 -11.62 -13.92 4.61
CA ALA A 14 -12.19 -12.63 5.01
C ALA A 14 -13.14 -12.08 3.94
N GLY A 15 -14.26 -11.48 4.34
CA GLY A 15 -15.18 -10.80 3.42
C GLY A 15 -15.75 -11.69 2.30
N GLY A 16 -15.73 -13.01 2.44
CA GLY A 16 -16.16 -13.97 1.42
C GLY A 16 -15.08 -14.33 0.38
N PHE A 17 -13.84 -13.92 0.62
CA PHE A 17 -12.67 -14.21 -0.21
C PHE A 17 -11.59 -14.94 0.60
N THR A 18 -10.71 -15.65 -0.13
CA THR A 18 -9.49 -16.23 0.42
C THR A 18 -8.31 -15.37 -0.02
N PHE A 19 -7.75 -14.61 0.91
CA PHE A 19 -6.56 -13.80 0.67
C PHE A 19 -5.30 -14.63 0.96
N THR A 20 -4.27 -14.48 0.15
CA THR A 20 -2.92 -14.92 0.50
C THR A 20 -2.15 -13.78 1.16
N GLY A 21 -1.01 -14.10 1.76
CA GLY A 21 -0.16 -13.07 2.35
C GLY A 21 1.07 -13.64 3.03
N ARG A 22 1.74 -12.75 3.76
CA ARG A 22 2.93 -13.07 4.55
C ARG A 22 2.79 -12.53 5.96
N ALA A 23 3.41 -13.23 6.92
CA ALA A 23 3.51 -12.74 8.28
C ALA A 23 4.84 -13.12 8.92
N CYS A 24 5.23 -12.34 9.93
CA CYS A 24 6.38 -12.64 10.75
C CYS A 24 6.12 -12.25 12.20
N GLY A 25 6.82 -12.93 13.11
CA GLY A 25 6.78 -12.66 14.54
C GLY A 25 5.80 -13.49 15.35
N PRO A 26 5.80 -13.36 16.68
CA PRO A 26 5.02 -14.18 17.59
C PRO A 26 3.52 -13.96 17.40
N HIS A 27 2.73 -15.04 17.48
CA HIS A 27 1.28 -14.98 17.25
C HIS A 27 0.53 -14.08 18.26
N ASP A 28 1.05 -13.96 19.48
CA ASP A 28 0.54 -13.12 20.56
C ASP A 28 1.15 -11.71 20.58
N GLY A 29 2.03 -11.40 19.63
CA GLY A 29 2.61 -10.07 19.47
C GLY A 29 1.57 -9.00 19.12
N ARG A 30 1.88 -7.74 19.44
CA ARG A 30 1.09 -6.57 19.00
C ARG A 30 0.97 -6.60 17.47
N LYS A 31 -0.27 -6.58 16.96
CA LYS A 31 -0.58 -6.85 15.56
C LYS A 31 -0.44 -5.61 14.70
N ILE A 32 0.23 -5.78 13.55
CA ILE A 32 0.46 -4.74 12.53
C ILE A 32 -0.03 -5.27 11.19
N LEU A 33 -0.87 -4.50 10.51
CA LEU A 33 -1.34 -4.78 9.15
C LEU A 33 -0.61 -3.88 8.16
N LEU A 34 0.05 -4.47 7.14
CA LEU A 34 0.82 -3.75 6.14
C LEU A 34 0.18 -3.93 4.75
N LEU A 35 -0.23 -2.82 4.14
CA LEU A 35 -0.93 -2.77 2.86
C LEU A 35 0.01 -2.29 1.75
N HIS A 36 0.21 -3.11 0.72
CA HIS A 36 1.04 -2.79 -0.43
C HIS A 36 0.30 -1.92 -1.46
N GLY A 37 1.02 -1.41 -2.46
CA GLY A 37 0.47 -0.66 -3.58
C GLY A 37 0.50 -1.40 -4.91
N PHE A 38 0.33 -0.67 -6.01
CA PHE A 38 0.47 -1.16 -7.38
C PHE A 38 1.92 -0.96 -7.87
N PRO A 39 2.51 -1.92 -8.51
CA PRO A 39 2.06 -3.28 -8.84
C PRO A 39 2.61 -4.34 -7.87
N GLN A 40 2.80 -3.95 -6.61
CA GLN A 40 3.40 -4.77 -5.57
C GLN A 40 2.49 -5.93 -5.13
N THR A 41 3.02 -6.74 -4.22
CA THR A 41 2.32 -7.76 -3.44
C THR A 41 2.80 -7.69 -1.99
N SER A 42 2.39 -8.61 -1.14
CA SER A 42 2.94 -8.75 0.23
C SER A 42 4.47 -8.91 0.25
N TRP A 43 5.11 -9.18 -0.88
CA TRP A 43 6.57 -9.26 -1.03
C TRP A 43 7.27 -7.93 -0.74
N ALA A 44 6.63 -6.80 -1.02
CA ALA A 44 7.18 -5.48 -0.74
C ALA A 44 7.61 -5.30 0.71
N TRP A 45 6.89 -5.93 1.62
CA TRP A 45 7.07 -5.79 3.05
C TRP A 45 8.00 -6.84 3.69
N ARG A 46 8.73 -7.65 2.91
CA ARG A 46 9.54 -8.78 3.42
C ARG A 46 10.55 -8.37 4.49
N ASP A 47 11.21 -7.24 4.28
CA ASP A 47 12.24 -6.75 5.19
C ASP A 47 11.64 -6.13 6.46
N GLU A 48 10.55 -5.37 6.33
CA GLU A 48 9.79 -4.82 7.45
C GLU A 48 9.12 -5.93 8.27
N LEU A 49 8.53 -6.94 7.62
CA LEU A 49 7.98 -8.11 8.30
C LEU A 49 9.03 -8.78 9.17
N TRP A 50 10.22 -9.01 8.62
CA TRP A 50 11.33 -9.61 9.35
C TRP A 50 11.79 -8.73 10.52
N ALA A 51 11.98 -7.44 10.29
CA ALA A 51 12.44 -6.49 11.30
C ALA A 51 11.42 -6.34 12.45
N LEU A 52 10.13 -6.18 12.11
CA LEU A 52 9.04 -6.07 13.08
C LEU A 52 8.84 -7.37 13.86
N GLY A 53 8.89 -8.53 13.18
CA GLY A 53 8.81 -9.84 13.84
C GLY A 53 9.93 -10.05 14.85
N ARG A 54 11.16 -9.67 14.52
CA ARG A 54 12.30 -9.70 15.45
C ARG A 54 12.17 -8.70 16.61
N ALA A 55 11.45 -7.61 16.40
CA ALA A 55 11.15 -6.65 17.45
C ALA A 55 9.97 -7.09 18.37
N GLY A 56 9.38 -8.27 18.12
CA GLY A 56 8.32 -8.86 18.95
C GLY A 56 6.89 -8.50 18.53
N TYR A 57 6.72 -7.86 17.36
CA TYR A 57 5.40 -7.60 16.78
C TYR A 57 4.92 -8.80 15.94
N ARG A 58 3.61 -8.96 15.79
CA ARG A 58 3.01 -9.82 14.77
C ARG A 58 2.68 -8.96 13.56
N ALA A 59 3.57 -8.90 12.59
CA ALA A 59 3.43 -8.15 11.36
C ALA A 59 2.81 -9.03 10.27
N ILE A 60 1.79 -8.53 9.57
CA ILE A 60 1.00 -9.27 8.58
C ILE A 60 0.80 -8.39 7.37
N ALA A 61 1.15 -8.89 6.18
CA ALA A 61 0.98 -8.26 4.89
C ALA A 61 0.13 -9.16 3.98
N PRO A 62 -1.15 -8.84 3.74
CA PRO A 62 -1.97 -9.55 2.76
C PRO A 62 -1.59 -9.16 1.33
N ASP A 63 -1.77 -10.08 0.38
CA ASP A 63 -1.91 -9.76 -1.03
C ASP A 63 -3.36 -9.29 -1.23
N GLN A 64 -3.55 -8.00 -1.50
CA GLN A 64 -4.86 -7.35 -1.48
C GLN A 64 -5.76 -7.82 -2.63
N ARG A 65 -7.04 -7.40 -2.64
CA ARG A 65 -8.04 -7.73 -3.67
C ARG A 65 -7.47 -7.54 -5.08
N GLY A 66 -7.57 -8.57 -5.93
CA GLY A 66 -7.02 -8.62 -7.29
C GLY A 66 -5.63 -9.21 -7.38
N TYR A 67 -4.81 -9.13 -6.33
CA TYR A 67 -3.42 -9.59 -6.32
C TYR A 67 -3.26 -11.06 -5.94
N CYS A 68 -4.27 -11.67 -5.34
CA CYS A 68 -4.33 -13.12 -5.12
C CYS A 68 -5.56 -13.73 -5.81
N ILE A 69 -5.44 -14.98 -6.26
CA ILE A 69 -6.48 -15.63 -7.06
C ILE A 69 -7.79 -15.81 -6.30
N GLY A 70 -7.72 -16.07 -4.99
CA GLY A 70 -8.89 -16.27 -4.13
C GLY A 70 -9.68 -14.99 -3.82
N ALA A 71 -9.13 -13.81 -4.18
CA ALA A 71 -9.78 -12.51 -4.03
C ALA A 71 -9.67 -11.67 -5.32
N ARG A 72 -9.97 -12.27 -6.47
CA ARG A 72 -9.87 -11.67 -7.80
C ARG A 72 -11.22 -11.68 -8.52
N PRO A 73 -12.21 -10.89 -8.09
CA PRO A 73 -13.49 -10.77 -8.77
C PRO A 73 -13.30 -10.16 -10.18
N ALA A 74 -14.26 -10.43 -11.09
CA ALA A 74 -14.13 -10.07 -12.49
C ALA A 74 -14.58 -8.63 -12.80
N GLU A 75 -15.57 -8.13 -12.06
CA GLU A 75 -16.23 -6.87 -12.38
C GLU A 75 -15.46 -5.67 -11.84
N VAL A 76 -15.38 -4.59 -12.61
CA VAL A 76 -14.73 -3.33 -12.18
C VAL A 76 -15.35 -2.79 -10.89
N GLY A 77 -16.67 -2.86 -10.77
CA GLY A 77 -17.40 -2.39 -9.59
C GLY A 77 -17.01 -3.07 -8.28
N ASP A 78 -16.51 -4.30 -8.34
CA ASP A 78 -16.04 -5.04 -7.17
C ASP A 78 -14.75 -4.45 -6.57
N TYR A 79 -14.11 -3.52 -7.27
CA TYR A 79 -12.89 -2.80 -6.84
C TYR A 79 -13.20 -1.37 -6.38
N ALA A 80 -14.47 -1.00 -6.21
CA ALA A 80 -14.84 0.29 -5.63
C ALA A 80 -14.16 0.47 -4.25
N THR A 81 -13.76 1.70 -3.94
CA THR A 81 -12.99 2.00 -2.72
C THR A 81 -13.66 1.45 -1.46
N GLU A 82 -14.99 1.49 -1.36
CA GLU A 82 -15.72 0.96 -0.21
C GLU A 82 -15.47 -0.54 -0.01
N HIS A 83 -15.44 -1.34 -1.09
CA HIS A 83 -15.14 -2.76 -0.99
C HIS A 83 -13.69 -3.03 -0.56
N LEU A 84 -12.75 -2.18 -1.00
CA LEU A 84 -11.34 -2.29 -0.59
C LEU A 84 -11.16 -1.94 0.89
N LEU A 85 -11.92 -0.97 1.40
CA LEU A 85 -11.94 -0.61 2.82
C LEU A 85 -12.57 -1.73 3.67
N ASP A 86 -13.69 -2.29 3.19
CA ASP A 86 -14.34 -3.43 3.84
C ASP A 86 -13.40 -4.64 3.95
N ASP A 87 -12.55 -4.88 2.93
CA ASP A 87 -11.54 -5.93 2.99
C ASP A 87 -10.52 -5.71 4.12
N VAL A 88 -10.04 -4.47 4.28
CA VAL A 88 -9.08 -4.15 5.36
C VAL A 88 -9.68 -4.46 6.73
N VAL A 89 -10.95 -4.07 6.94
CA VAL A 89 -11.66 -4.34 8.20
C VAL A 89 -11.93 -5.84 8.37
N ALA A 90 -12.40 -6.53 7.32
CA ALA A 90 -12.67 -7.96 7.35
C ALA A 90 -11.40 -8.80 7.60
N LEU A 91 -10.27 -8.42 7.01
CA LEU A 91 -8.97 -9.03 7.29
C LEU A 91 -8.57 -8.85 8.75
N ALA A 92 -8.73 -7.64 9.29
CA ALA A 92 -8.45 -7.39 10.70
C ALA A 92 -9.36 -8.22 11.62
N ASP A 93 -10.66 -8.30 11.30
CA ASP A 93 -11.65 -9.06 12.08
C ASP A 93 -11.35 -10.57 12.05
N SER A 94 -11.05 -11.14 10.87
CA SER A 94 -10.75 -12.58 10.75
C SER A 94 -9.47 -13.00 11.48
N MET A 95 -8.56 -12.05 11.69
CA MET A 95 -7.32 -12.26 12.44
C MET A 95 -7.43 -11.81 13.91
N GLU A 96 -8.66 -11.58 14.40
CA GLU A 96 -8.95 -11.17 15.78
C GLU A 96 -8.19 -9.91 16.21
N MET A 97 -8.12 -8.92 15.30
CA MET A 97 -7.51 -7.62 15.58
C MET A 97 -8.59 -6.61 15.98
N GLU A 98 -8.94 -6.55 17.26
CA GLU A 98 -9.86 -5.53 17.78
C GLU A 98 -9.31 -4.12 17.51
N THR A 99 -8.03 -3.92 17.80
CA THR A 99 -7.25 -2.74 17.39
C THR A 99 -5.91 -3.19 16.79
N PHE A 100 -5.42 -2.45 15.81
CA PHE A 100 -4.17 -2.78 15.11
C PHE A 100 -3.39 -1.54 14.73
N ASP A 101 -2.10 -1.71 14.49
CA ASP A 101 -1.28 -0.71 13.86
C ASP A 101 -1.38 -0.89 12.34
N LEU A 102 -1.57 0.22 11.63
CA LEU A 102 -1.79 0.19 10.18
C LEU A 102 -0.64 0.87 9.45
N VAL A 103 -0.08 0.15 8.50
CA VAL A 103 0.97 0.63 7.61
C VAL A 103 0.48 0.52 6.17
N GLY A 104 0.70 1.53 5.33
CA GLY A 104 0.33 1.46 3.93
C GLY A 104 1.30 2.19 3.03
N HIS A 105 1.54 1.63 1.83
CA HIS A 105 2.35 2.22 0.77
C HIS A 105 1.50 2.35 -0.50
N ASP A 106 1.64 3.43 -1.26
CA ASP A 106 0.94 3.70 -2.52
C ASP A 106 -0.58 3.52 -2.38
N TRP A 107 -1.26 2.64 -3.11
CA TRP A 107 -2.68 2.32 -2.92
C TRP A 107 -3.00 1.87 -1.49
N GLY A 108 -2.12 1.06 -0.89
CA GLY A 108 -2.27 0.68 0.51
C GLY A 108 -2.18 1.88 1.45
N GLY A 109 -1.39 2.89 1.11
CA GLY A 109 -1.33 4.17 1.82
C GLY A 109 -2.62 4.97 1.70
N MET A 110 -3.20 5.00 0.49
CA MET A 110 -4.52 5.61 0.25
C MET A 110 -5.60 4.98 1.15
N LEU A 111 -5.67 3.64 1.16
CA LEU A 111 -6.62 2.92 2.03
C LEU A 111 -6.32 3.17 3.51
N ALA A 112 -5.06 3.17 3.91
CA ALA A 112 -4.67 3.38 5.30
C ALA A 112 -5.14 4.75 5.84
N TRP A 113 -5.00 5.82 5.06
CA TRP A 113 -5.55 7.14 5.40
C TRP A 113 -7.06 7.09 5.63
N ILE A 114 -7.80 6.46 4.70
CA ILE A 114 -9.25 6.44 4.75
C ILE A 114 -9.75 5.56 5.91
N VAL A 115 -9.13 4.40 6.14
CA VAL A 115 -9.45 3.52 7.28
C VAL A 115 -9.21 4.25 8.60
N ALA A 116 -8.08 4.93 8.76
CA ALA A 116 -7.79 5.69 9.97
C ALA A 116 -8.77 6.85 10.20
N SER A 117 -9.24 7.49 9.13
CA SER A 117 -10.26 8.53 9.19
C SER A 117 -11.64 8.00 9.59
N ARG A 118 -12.08 6.88 8.98
CA ARG A 118 -13.43 6.33 9.16
C ARG A 118 -13.55 5.37 10.35
N HIS A 119 -12.46 4.74 10.75
CA HIS A 119 -12.41 3.75 11.83
C HIS A 119 -11.34 4.09 12.89
N PRO A 120 -11.34 5.32 13.46
CA PRO A 120 -10.28 5.75 14.38
C PRO A 120 -10.20 4.89 15.65
N GLY A 121 -11.29 4.22 16.03
CA GLY A 121 -11.29 3.29 17.16
C GLY A 121 -10.64 1.92 16.86
N ARG A 122 -10.35 1.61 15.60
CA ARG A 122 -9.71 0.36 15.18
C ARG A 122 -8.20 0.54 14.97
N VAL A 123 -7.78 1.71 14.53
CA VAL A 123 -6.37 2.01 14.24
C VAL A 123 -5.70 2.61 15.48
N ARG A 124 -4.68 1.91 16.01
CA ARG A 124 -3.90 2.38 17.16
C ARG A 124 -2.86 3.42 16.75
N THR A 125 -2.07 3.11 15.73
CA THR A 125 -1.15 4.01 15.07
C THR A 125 -1.25 3.87 13.55
N LEU A 126 -0.97 4.94 12.83
CA LEU A 126 -0.93 4.97 11.39
C LEU A 126 0.48 5.26 10.91
N THR A 127 0.97 4.48 9.95
CA THR A 127 2.14 4.85 9.15
C THR A 127 1.78 4.82 7.67
N VAL A 128 2.06 5.90 6.96
CA VAL A 128 1.89 5.93 5.51
C VAL A 128 3.22 6.25 4.84
N VAL A 129 3.52 5.47 3.82
CA VAL A 129 4.77 5.54 3.05
C VAL A 129 4.44 6.03 1.64
N SER A 130 5.17 7.00 1.17
CA SER A 130 5.04 7.71 -0.12
C SER A 130 3.75 8.52 -0.27
N THR A 131 2.58 7.92 -0.07
CA THR A 131 1.26 8.47 -0.45
C THR A 131 0.83 9.62 0.45
N PRO A 132 0.63 10.83 -0.07
CA PRO A 132 0.05 11.94 0.68
C PRO A 132 -1.39 11.65 1.13
N HIS A 133 -1.87 12.42 2.10
CA HIS A 133 -3.28 12.34 2.46
C HIS A 133 -4.18 12.62 1.24
N PRO A 134 -5.28 11.86 1.04
CA PRO A 134 -6.12 11.96 -0.17
C PRO A 134 -6.59 13.37 -0.50
N LEU A 135 -6.93 14.19 0.51
CA LEU A 135 -7.33 15.58 0.30
C LEU A 135 -6.17 16.46 -0.17
N ALA A 136 -4.97 16.29 0.42
CA ALA A 136 -3.78 17.03 0.01
C ALA A 136 -3.35 16.66 -1.43
N LEU A 137 -3.44 15.37 -1.78
CA LEU A 137 -3.19 14.89 -3.14
C LEU A 137 -4.21 15.47 -4.13
N HIS A 138 -5.49 15.46 -3.79
CA HIS A 138 -6.55 16.01 -4.64
C HIS A 138 -6.33 17.50 -4.94
N GLU A 139 -5.93 18.28 -3.95
CA GLU A 139 -5.61 19.70 -4.14
C GLU A 139 -4.36 19.89 -5.00
N ALA A 140 -3.31 19.09 -4.78
CA ALA A 140 -2.08 19.16 -5.57
C ALA A 140 -2.31 18.79 -7.06
N LEU A 141 -3.16 17.81 -7.33
CA LEU A 141 -3.56 17.43 -8.71
C LEU A 141 -4.29 18.56 -9.46
N ARG A 142 -4.91 19.50 -8.74
CA ARG A 142 -5.55 20.69 -9.33
C ARG A 142 -4.59 21.88 -9.43
N GLY A 143 -3.43 21.77 -8.81
CA GLY A 143 -2.37 22.77 -8.83
C GLY A 143 -1.50 22.74 -10.09
N ALA A 144 -0.42 23.50 -10.06
CA ALA A 144 0.55 23.60 -11.15
C ALA A 144 1.83 22.75 -10.94
N ASP A 145 1.80 21.80 -10.01
CA ASP A 145 2.95 20.93 -9.73
C ASP A 145 3.17 19.94 -10.88
N PRO A 146 4.33 20.00 -11.59
CA PRO A 146 4.59 19.13 -12.73
C PRO A 146 4.63 17.64 -12.37
N THR A 147 5.12 17.28 -11.18
CA THR A 147 5.18 15.89 -10.70
C THR A 147 3.78 15.33 -10.53
N GLN A 148 2.88 16.11 -9.92
CA GLN A 148 1.49 15.70 -9.76
C GLN A 148 0.73 15.63 -11.06
N ALA A 149 1.02 16.52 -12.02
CA ALA A 149 0.43 16.48 -13.37
C ALA A 149 0.84 15.20 -14.12
N ALA A 150 2.11 14.79 -14.01
CA ALA A 150 2.61 13.55 -14.62
C ALA A 150 1.96 12.31 -14.00
N TYR A 151 1.83 12.28 -12.67
CA TYR A 151 1.13 11.21 -11.94
C TYR A 151 -0.34 11.12 -12.37
N GLY A 152 -1.05 12.25 -12.44
CA GLY A 152 -2.44 12.28 -12.90
C GLY A 152 -2.61 11.70 -14.31
N ALA A 153 -1.71 12.03 -15.24
CA ALA A 153 -1.72 11.48 -16.60
C ALA A 153 -1.49 9.95 -16.60
N SER A 154 -0.62 9.43 -15.74
CA SER A 154 -0.40 7.99 -15.60
C SER A 154 -1.63 7.27 -15.06
N MET A 155 -2.31 7.85 -14.08
CA MET A 155 -3.57 7.32 -13.56
C MET A 155 -4.66 7.23 -14.63
N ASP A 156 -4.80 8.27 -15.46
CA ASP A 156 -5.76 8.29 -16.56
C ASP A 156 -5.45 7.22 -17.62
N ALA A 157 -4.16 6.98 -17.90
CA ALA A 157 -3.74 5.90 -18.79
C ALA A 157 -4.15 4.52 -18.25
N PHE A 158 -3.99 4.27 -16.95
CA PHE A 158 -4.37 3.00 -16.32
C PHE A 158 -5.89 2.75 -16.27
N ARG A 159 -6.69 3.80 -16.35
CA ARG A 159 -8.15 3.69 -16.44
C ARG A 159 -8.66 3.21 -17.79
N THR A 160 -7.88 3.39 -18.85
CA THR A 160 -8.30 3.00 -20.20
C THR A 160 -8.38 1.47 -20.30
N PRO A 161 -9.53 0.88 -20.70
CA PRO A 161 -9.63 -0.57 -20.84
C PRO A 161 -8.65 -1.13 -21.87
N GLU A 162 -8.07 -2.30 -21.60
CA GLU A 162 -7.24 -3.13 -22.47
C GLU A 162 -5.89 -2.51 -22.91
N VAL A 163 -5.77 -1.19 -22.93
CA VAL A 163 -4.55 -0.52 -23.40
C VAL A 163 -3.37 -0.75 -22.46
N PRO A 164 -3.48 -0.47 -21.15
CA PRO A 164 -2.38 -0.70 -20.22
C PRO A 164 -2.03 -2.19 -20.10
N GLU A 165 -3.00 -3.11 -20.13
CA GLU A 165 -2.71 -4.54 -20.12
C GLU A 165 -1.84 -4.95 -21.30
N ARG A 166 -2.21 -4.52 -22.50
CA ARG A 166 -1.44 -4.83 -23.72
C ARG A 166 -0.03 -4.25 -23.69
N LEU A 167 0.12 -3.02 -23.17
CA LEU A 167 1.42 -2.35 -23.07
C LEU A 167 2.30 -3.01 -22.01
N LEU A 168 1.76 -3.28 -20.83
CA LEU A 168 2.50 -3.80 -19.68
C LEU A 168 2.80 -5.30 -19.81
N LEU A 169 1.86 -6.11 -20.32
CA LEU A 169 2.09 -7.54 -20.53
C LEU A 169 2.96 -7.81 -21.77
N GLY A 170 2.89 -6.96 -22.80
CA GLY A 170 3.54 -7.23 -24.08
C GLY A 170 2.79 -8.25 -24.94
N ALA A 171 3.28 -8.51 -26.14
CA ALA A 171 2.61 -9.35 -27.13
C ALA A 171 2.54 -10.83 -26.75
N ASP A 172 3.47 -11.31 -25.94
CA ASP A 172 3.59 -12.69 -25.45
C ASP A 172 2.97 -12.90 -24.06
N GLY A 173 2.48 -11.83 -23.42
CA GLY A 173 1.95 -11.89 -22.06
C GLY A 173 3.01 -11.99 -20.97
N GLY A 174 4.30 -11.91 -21.31
CA GLY A 174 5.42 -12.13 -20.39
C GLY A 174 5.76 -10.95 -19.47
N GLY A 175 5.05 -9.82 -19.57
CA GLY A 175 5.23 -8.68 -18.65
C GLY A 175 6.42 -7.78 -18.99
N ALA A 176 6.93 -7.81 -20.23
CA ALA A 176 8.11 -7.03 -20.62
C ALA A 176 7.92 -5.52 -20.42
N GLY A 177 6.74 -4.98 -20.70
CA GLY A 177 6.41 -3.57 -20.46
C GLY A 177 6.36 -3.22 -18.99
N LEU A 178 5.82 -4.12 -18.15
CA LEU A 178 5.81 -3.96 -16.70
C LEU A 178 7.23 -3.98 -16.12
N ALA A 179 8.07 -4.92 -16.57
CA ALA A 179 9.48 -4.97 -16.16
C ALA A 179 10.22 -3.67 -16.51
N THR A 180 9.99 -3.14 -17.72
CA THR A 180 10.57 -1.86 -18.15
C THR A 180 10.10 -0.71 -17.24
N LEU A 181 8.80 -0.61 -16.98
CA LEU A 181 8.24 0.42 -16.09
C LEU A 181 8.89 0.38 -14.70
N LEU A 182 9.01 -0.80 -14.12
CA LEU A 182 9.58 -0.99 -12.78
C LEU A 182 11.08 -0.59 -12.74
N ALA A 183 11.85 -1.00 -13.75
CA ALA A 183 13.25 -0.63 -13.87
C ALA A 183 13.44 0.89 -14.06
N GLU A 184 12.63 1.53 -14.91
CA GLU A 184 12.67 2.98 -15.15
C GLU A 184 12.29 3.80 -13.90
N THR A 185 11.49 3.23 -13.02
CA THR A 185 11.10 3.87 -11.74
C THR A 185 12.03 3.53 -10.58
N GLY A 186 13.12 2.80 -10.84
CA GLY A 186 14.23 2.60 -9.92
C GLY A 186 14.10 1.37 -9.01
N LEU A 187 13.24 0.42 -9.33
CA LEU A 187 13.16 -0.84 -8.63
C LEU A 187 14.25 -1.80 -9.15
N ASP A 188 14.83 -2.60 -8.26
CA ASP A 188 15.83 -3.58 -8.67
C ASP A 188 15.23 -4.79 -9.42
N ASP A 189 16.11 -5.54 -10.11
CA ASP A 189 15.70 -6.67 -10.97
C ASP A 189 15.07 -7.82 -10.17
N GLU A 190 15.41 -8.03 -8.92
CA GLU A 190 14.87 -9.12 -8.12
C GLU A 190 13.41 -8.84 -7.76
N ASP A 191 13.16 -7.65 -7.22
CA ASP A 191 11.82 -7.21 -6.86
C ASP A 191 10.92 -7.06 -8.08
N ALA A 192 11.45 -6.48 -9.17
CA ALA A 192 10.72 -6.37 -10.43
C ALA A 192 10.25 -7.74 -10.95
N ARG A 193 11.11 -8.77 -10.90
CA ARG A 193 10.73 -10.14 -11.31
C ARG A 193 9.61 -10.73 -10.45
N MET A 194 9.61 -10.45 -9.14
CA MET A 194 8.55 -10.95 -8.26
C MET A 194 7.18 -10.35 -8.62
N TYR A 195 7.13 -9.06 -8.90
CA TYR A 195 5.89 -8.39 -9.27
C TYR A 195 5.42 -8.73 -10.67
N VAL A 196 6.35 -8.83 -11.64
CA VAL A 196 6.04 -9.29 -12.99
C VAL A 196 5.46 -10.69 -12.96
N ALA A 197 6.05 -11.63 -12.21
CA ALA A 197 5.56 -13.00 -12.10
C ALA A 197 4.12 -13.04 -11.51
N ALA A 198 3.84 -12.23 -10.50
CA ALA A 198 2.50 -12.17 -9.90
C ALA A 198 1.45 -11.57 -10.84
N LEU A 199 1.80 -10.50 -11.57
CA LEU A 199 0.83 -9.78 -12.42
C LEU A 199 0.70 -10.35 -13.84
N THR A 200 1.57 -11.26 -14.26
CA THR A 200 1.41 -12.03 -15.50
C THR A 200 0.51 -13.27 -15.34
N GLU A 201 0.10 -13.59 -14.12
CA GLU A 201 -0.95 -14.59 -13.93
C GLU A 201 -2.26 -14.17 -14.63
N PRO A 202 -3.06 -15.12 -15.14
CA PRO A 202 -4.29 -14.80 -15.85
C PRO A 202 -5.22 -13.87 -15.05
N GLY A 203 -5.53 -12.69 -15.61
CA GLY A 203 -6.43 -11.71 -15.02
C GLY A 203 -5.84 -10.85 -13.90
N ALA A 204 -4.62 -11.12 -13.44
CA ALA A 204 -4.02 -10.41 -12.30
C ALA A 204 -3.79 -8.92 -12.59
N LEU A 205 -3.17 -8.59 -13.71
CA LEU A 205 -2.93 -7.20 -14.08
C LEU A 205 -4.25 -6.43 -14.28
N THR A 206 -5.23 -7.02 -14.97
CA THR A 206 -6.55 -6.39 -15.14
C THR A 206 -7.22 -6.11 -13.80
N ALA A 207 -7.16 -7.07 -12.88
CA ALA A 207 -7.70 -6.91 -11.52
C ALA A 207 -7.01 -5.78 -10.74
N ALA A 208 -5.68 -5.71 -10.80
CA ALA A 208 -4.92 -4.61 -10.20
C ALA A 208 -5.26 -3.24 -10.83
N LEU A 209 -5.43 -3.18 -12.15
CA LEU A 209 -5.83 -1.97 -12.87
C LEU A 209 -7.29 -1.56 -12.58
N ASN A 210 -8.14 -2.49 -12.17
CA ASN A 210 -9.52 -2.17 -11.81
C ASN A 210 -9.62 -1.27 -10.57
N TRP A 211 -8.61 -1.20 -9.72
CA TRP A 211 -8.53 -0.20 -8.63
C TRP A 211 -8.59 1.22 -9.18
N TYR A 212 -7.84 1.49 -10.26
CA TYR A 212 -7.84 2.80 -10.93
C TYR A 212 -9.16 3.06 -11.65
N ARG A 213 -9.75 2.03 -12.29
CA ARG A 213 -11.02 2.14 -13.05
C ARG A 213 -12.21 2.37 -12.15
N ALA A 214 -12.23 1.73 -10.98
CA ALA A 214 -13.31 1.84 -10.01
C ALA A 214 -13.24 3.11 -9.15
N MET A 215 -12.11 3.83 -9.15
CA MET A 215 -11.95 5.04 -8.36
C MET A 215 -12.80 6.19 -8.91
N ASP A 216 -13.76 6.67 -8.13
CA ASP A 216 -14.74 7.70 -8.52
C ASP A 216 -14.69 8.98 -7.67
N GLY A 217 -13.75 9.07 -6.73
CA GLY A 217 -13.63 10.20 -5.81
C GLY A 217 -14.59 10.15 -4.61
N SER A 218 -15.47 9.14 -4.50
CA SER A 218 -16.36 8.95 -3.34
C SER A 218 -15.57 8.82 -2.03
N ALA A 219 -14.39 8.23 -2.12
CA ALA A 219 -13.45 8.06 -1.01
C ALA A 219 -13.08 9.37 -0.30
N LEU A 220 -13.13 10.51 -1.00
CA LEU A 220 -12.83 11.83 -0.42
C LEU A 220 -14.00 12.41 0.38
N THR A 221 -15.20 11.83 0.21
CA THR A 221 -16.41 12.36 0.85
C THR A 221 -16.47 11.98 2.33
N GLY A 222 -16.62 12.97 3.19
CA GLY A 222 -16.81 12.75 4.63
C GLY A 222 -15.56 12.27 5.37
N LEU A 223 -14.36 12.44 4.81
CA LEU A 223 -13.12 12.19 5.55
C LEU A 223 -13.02 13.09 6.75
N LEU A 224 -12.80 12.50 7.92
CA LEU A 224 -12.52 13.19 9.17
C LEU A 224 -11.01 13.39 9.32
N PRO A 225 -10.57 14.41 10.05
CA PRO A 225 -9.16 14.58 10.37
C PRO A 225 -8.58 13.35 11.07
N ILE A 226 -7.35 13.02 10.76
CA ILE A 226 -6.66 11.88 11.38
C ILE A 226 -6.29 12.25 12.82
N CYS A 227 -6.83 11.51 13.79
CA CYS A 227 -6.60 11.77 15.22
C CYS A 227 -5.64 10.78 15.89
N VAL A 228 -5.32 9.68 15.22
CA VAL A 228 -4.37 8.66 15.74
C VAL A 228 -2.92 9.13 15.57
N PRO A 229 -1.98 8.65 16.41
CA PRO A 229 -0.56 8.91 16.19
C PRO A 229 -0.14 8.47 14.79
N THR A 230 0.45 9.37 14.03
CA THR A 230 0.73 9.19 12.61
C THR A 230 2.19 9.46 12.28
N LEU A 231 2.81 8.51 11.58
CA LEU A 231 4.09 8.65 10.90
C LEU A 231 3.82 8.72 9.38
N TYR A 232 4.28 9.78 8.74
CA TYR A 232 4.30 9.86 7.29
C TYR A 232 5.76 9.88 6.81
N VAL A 233 6.10 8.96 5.91
CA VAL A 233 7.44 8.83 5.32
C VAL A 233 7.35 9.10 3.84
N TRP A 234 8.07 10.10 3.36
CA TRP A 234 8.12 10.48 1.95
C TRP A 234 9.58 10.64 1.49
N SER A 235 9.81 10.66 0.18
CA SER A 235 11.16 10.80 -0.36
C SER A 235 11.25 11.86 -1.45
N THR A 236 12.40 12.55 -1.48
CA THR A 236 12.71 13.56 -2.51
C THR A 236 12.88 12.95 -3.91
N GLY A 237 13.12 11.64 -4.02
CA GLY A 237 13.20 10.91 -5.28
C GLY A 237 11.88 10.28 -5.75
N ASP A 238 10.78 10.53 -5.04
CA ASP A 238 9.45 10.00 -5.43
C ASP A 238 8.96 10.68 -6.73
N ALA A 239 8.79 9.89 -7.79
CA ALA A 239 8.30 10.38 -9.08
C ALA A 239 6.76 10.39 -9.18
N ALA A 240 6.06 9.77 -8.23
CA ALA A 240 4.61 9.71 -8.20
C ALA A 240 4.00 10.87 -7.41
N PHE A 241 4.57 11.19 -6.24
CA PHE A 241 4.01 12.16 -5.32
C PHE A 241 4.94 13.34 -5.07
N GLY A 242 4.49 14.55 -5.44
CA GLY A 242 5.26 15.78 -5.32
C GLY A 242 5.31 16.34 -3.90
N TRP A 243 6.30 17.21 -3.66
CA TRP A 243 6.55 17.87 -2.38
C TRP A 243 5.33 18.61 -1.83
N ALA A 244 4.57 19.31 -2.68
CA ALA A 244 3.43 20.10 -2.24
C ALA A 244 2.35 19.23 -1.58
N ALA A 245 2.02 18.08 -2.19
CA ALA A 245 1.07 17.13 -1.62
C ALA A 245 1.60 16.50 -0.32
N ALA A 246 2.90 16.14 -0.31
CA ALA A 246 3.54 15.58 0.87
C ALA A 246 3.51 16.56 2.04
N GLN A 247 3.91 17.81 1.83
CA GLN A 247 3.95 18.84 2.86
C GLN A 247 2.55 19.17 3.40
N ASN A 248 1.55 19.32 2.52
CA ASN A 248 0.20 19.71 2.91
C ASN A 248 -0.56 18.58 3.63
N THR A 249 -0.05 17.35 3.61
CA THR A 249 -0.61 16.23 4.40
C THR A 249 -0.72 16.56 5.89
N ALA A 250 0.19 17.36 6.43
CA ALA A 250 0.16 17.80 7.83
C ALA A 250 -1.15 18.51 8.23
N GLU A 251 -1.81 19.20 7.30
CA GLU A 251 -3.05 19.93 7.55
C GLU A 251 -4.25 18.99 7.78
N CYS A 252 -4.13 17.74 7.37
CA CYS A 252 -5.16 16.71 7.49
C CYS A 252 -5.04 15.89 8.80
N VAL A 253 -4.00 16.10 9.60
CA VAL A 253 -3.72 15.32 10.81
C VAL A 253 -3.84 16.21 12.03
N GLN A 254 -4.69 15.82 12.99
CA GLN A 254 -4.90 16.49 14.28
C GLN A 254 -4.25 15.75 15.45
N GLY A 255 -3.94 14.45 15.26
CA GLY A 255 -3.22 13.64 16.24
C GLY A 255 -1.72 13.95 16.28
N PRO A 256 -0.95 13.25 17.14
CA PRO A 256 0.51 13.31 17.09
C PRO A 256 1.01 12.97 15.68
N TYR A 257 1.82 13.85 15.09
CA TYR A 257 2.27 13.71 13.69
C TYR A 257 3.78 13.82 13.56
N THR A 258 4.37 12.88 12.86
CA THR A 258 5.78 12.90 12.48
C THR A 258 5.87 12.79 10.96
N PHE A 259 6.58 13.72 10.32
CA PHE A 259 6.89 13.68 8.91
C PHE A 259 8.38 13.46 8.72
N GLU A 260 8.75 12.35 8.09
CA GLU A 260 10.13 11.98 7.79
C GLU A 260 10.35 12.00 6.27
N VAL A 261 11.45 12.63 5.88
CA VAL A 261 11.82 12.77 4.46
C VAL A 261 13.13 12.00 4.22
N LEU A 262 13.08 11.04 3.31
CA LEU A 262 14.26 10.31 2.84
C LEU A 262 14.83 11.01 1.61
N ASP A 263 16.15 11.14 1.53
CA ASP A 263 16.78 11.80 0.41
C ASP A 263 17.09 10.81 -0.73
N ASN A 264 16.64 11.16 -1.94
CA ASN A 264 16.95 10.45 -3.19
C ASN A 264 16.55 8.96 -3.22
N VAL A 265 15.62 8.53 -2.38
CA VAL A 265 14.98 7.22 -2.51
C VAL A 265 13.86 7.33 -3.54
N SER A 266 13.69 6.34 -4.41
CA SER A 266 12.58 6.32 -5.36
C SER A 266 11.24 6.12 -4.64
N HIS A 267 10.15 6.05 -5.40
CA HIS A 267 8.82 5.70 -4.87
C HIS A 267 8.80 4.40 -4.04
N TRP A 268 9.69 3.46 -4.37
CA TRP A 268 9.77 2.12 -3.79
C TRP A 268 10.50 2.11 -2.42
N ILE A 269 10.06 2.97 -1.49
CA ILE A 269 10.70 3.10 -0.17
C ILE A 269 10.79 1.76 0.59
N PRO A 270 9.76 0.88 0.60
CA PRO A 270 9.86 -0.40 1.30
C PRO A 270 11.01 -1.27 0.79
N GLU A 271 11.23 -1.31 -0.53
CA GLU A 271 12.27 -2.12 -1.15
C GLU A 271 13.64 -1.44 -1.15
N MET A 272 13.68 -0.12 -1.33
CA MET A 272 14.93 0.63 -1.56
C MET A 272 15.55 1.21 -0.30
N ALA A 273 14.77 1.36 0.78
CA ALA A 273 15.25 1.88 2.07
C ALA A 273 14.69 1.07 3.27
N PRO A 274 14.74 -0.28 3.23
CA PRO A 274 14.08 -1.12 4.24
C PRO A 274 14.66 -0.94 5.64
N VAL A 275 15.94 -0.64 5.78
CA VAL A 275 16.59 -0.44 7.07
C VAL A 275 16.12 0.84 7.73
N GLU A 276 16.09 1.93 6.97
CA GLU A 276 15.60 3.23 7.40
C GLU A 276 14.12 3.16 7.76
N LEU A 277 13.30 2.59 6.87
CA LEU A 277 11.86 2.46 7.08
C LEU A 277 11.55 1.59 8.31
N SER A 278 12.19 0.43 8.45
CA SER A 278 12.01 -0.45 9.61
C SER A 278 12.38 0.25 10.92
N SER A 279 13.45 1.07 10.92
CA SER A 279 13.88 1.83 12.09
C SER A 279 12.86 2.89 12.48
N LEU A 280 12.30 3.60 11.49
CA LEU A 280 11.23 4.59 11.68
C LEU A 280 9.96 3.95 12.22
N LEU A 281 9.52 2.83 11.62
CA LEU A 281 8.38 2.05 12.07
C LEU A 281 8.51 1.62 13.52
N ILE A 282 9.62 0.96 13.87
CA ILE A 282 9.84 0.46 15.23
C ILE A 282 9.90 1.60 16.24
N ARG A 283 10.50 2.74 15.89
CA ARG A 283 10.53 3.94 16.75
C ARG A 283 9.13 4.48 16.98
N HIS A 284 8.31 4.61 15.94
CA HIS A 284 6.94 5.10 16.01
C HIS A 284 6.05 4.17 16.87
N LEU A 285 6.09 2.87 16.60
CA LEU A 285 5.32 1.86 17.33
C LEU A 285 5.68 1.75 18.82
N LYS A 286 6.94 2.02 19.19
CA LYS A 286 7.39 2.03 20.59
C LYS A 286 6.98 3.29 21.34
N ALA A 287 6.77 4.40 20.63
CA ALA A 287 6.38 5.67 21.22
C ALA A 287 4.88 5.73 21.57
N HIS A 288 4.10 4.86 20.96
CA HIS A 288 2.65 4.82 21.05
C HIS A 288 2.12 3.39 21.27
#